data_79a173ce0fb449399288be293228130c
#
_entry.id   79a173ce0fb449399288be293228130c
#
_cell.length_a   1.000
_cell.length_b   1.000
_cell.length_c   1.000
_cell.angle_alpha   90.00
_cell.angle_beta   90.00
_cell.angle_gamma   90.00
#
_symmetry.space_group_name_H-M   'P 1'
#
loop_
_entity.id
_entity.type
_entity.pdbx_description
1 polymer ?
#
loop_
_entity_poly.entity_id
_entity_poly.type
_entity_poly.pdbx_seq_one_letter_code
_entity_poly.pdbx_strand_id
1 'polypeptide(L)'
;MTEEQQTQDLDEGEIAADYVEGLLDIVDVDGDIEIEETESRTTLKVGESGDASLAALSAPEVVSALQDLTRLAVQSQTGEFSRVVLDVAGSQDARTNEL
;
A
#
# COMPACT_ATOMS: atom_id res chain seq x y z
N MET A 1 5.91 10.90 -26.44
CA MET A 1 4.66 11.31 -26.42
C MET A 1 3.77 10.51 -25.56
N THR A 2 3.39 9.40 -26.03
CA THR A 2 2.55 8.56 -25.26
C THR A 2 3.18 8.18 -23.93
N GLU A 3 4.46 7.91 -23.96
CA GLU A 3 5.15 7.51 -22.73
C GLU A 3 5.19 8.63 -21.73
N GLU A 4 5.34 9.85 -22.22
CA GLU A 4 5.35 10.97 -21.29
C GLU A 4 4.01 11.13 -20.63
N GLN A 5 2.95 10.90 -21.40
CA GLN A 5 1.62 10.97 -20.82
C GLN A 5 1.42 9.91 -19.78
N GLN A 6 1.93 8.72 -20.04
CA GLN A 6 1.81 7.65 -19.07
C GLN A 6 2.53 7.99 -17.79
N THR A 7 3.71 8.62 -17.91
CA THR A 7 4.46 9.01 -16.74
C THR A 7 3.69 10.04 -15.94
N GLN A 8 3.09 11.00 -16.63
CA GLN A 8 2.34 12.03 -15.94
C GLN A 8 1.05 11.52 -15.33
N ASP A 9 0.51 10.49 -15.95
CA ASP A 9 -0.75 9.91 -15.49
C ASP A 9 -0.54 8.75 -14.55
N LEU A 10 0.67 8.58 -14.01
CA LEU A 10 0.93 7.51 -13.09
C LEU A 10 -0.05 7.56 -11.94
N ASP A 11 -0.70 6.46 -11.72
CA ASP A 11 -1.69 6.33 -10.67
C ASP A 11 -0.99 6.05 -9.37
N GLU A 12 -1.26 6.88 -8.38
CA GLU A 12 -0.67 6.70 -7.06
C GLU A 12 -0.88 5.28 -6.55
N GLY A 13 -2.08 4.76 -6.73
CA GLY A 13 -2.39 3.41 -6.27
C GLY A 13 -1.57 2.35 -6.97
N GLU A 14 -1.38 2.49 -8.27
CA GLU A 14 -0.62 1.50 -9.02
C GLU A 14 0.85 1.53 -8.63
N ILE A 15 1.40 2.72 -8.46
CA ILE A 15 2.79 2.83 -8.04
C ILE A 15 2.97 2.21 -6.67
N ALA A 16 2.06 2.51 -5.76
CA ALA A 16 2.13 1.97 -4.41
C ALA A 16 1.97 0.46 -4.43
N ALA A 17 1.05 -0.06 -5.25
CA ALA A 17 0.85 -1.50 -5.32
C ALA A 17 2.07 -2.21 -5.86
N ASP A 18 2.70 -1.65 -6.88
CA ASP A 18 3.94 -2.24 -7.42
C ASP A 18 5.02 -2.29 -6.36
N TYR A 19 5.15 -1.21 -5.61
CA TYR A 19 6.16 -1.15 -4.58
C TYR A 19 5.92 -2.20 -3.50
N VAL A 20 4.68 -2.30 -3.02
CA VAL A 20 4.36 -3.26 -1.98
C VAL A 20 4.52 -4.68 -2.49
N GLU A 21 4.13 -4.92 -3.74
CA GLU A 21 4.29 -6.25 -4.32
C GLU A 21 5.76 -6.65 -4.32
N GLY A 22 6.64 -5.71 -4.67
CA GLY A 22 8.07 -5.98 -4.65
C GLY A 22 8.57 -6.29 -3.25
N LEU A 23 8.02 -5.59 -2.24
CA LEU A 23 8.41 -5.86 -0.87
C LEU A 23 7.97 -7.25 -0.43
N LEU A 24 6.76 -7.65 -0.81
CA LEU A 24 6.28 -8.98 -0.46
C LEU A 24 7.15 -10.06 -1.09
N ASP A 25 7.61 -9.83 -2.31
CA ASP A 25 8.53 -10.75 -2.95
C ASP A 25 9.83 -10.87 -2.18
N ILE A 26 10.36 -9.74 -1.73
CA ILE A 26 11.62 -9.74 -1.02
C ILE A 26 11.53 -10.50 0.28
N VAL A 27 10.43 -10.34 1.01
CA VAL A 27 10.26 -11.05 2.28
C VAL A 27 9.63 -12.41 2.11
N ASP A 28 9.36 -12.80 0.86
CA ASP A 28 8.85 -14.13 0.52
C ASP A 28 7.51 -14.41 1.19
N VAL A 29 6.61 -13.44 1.09
CA VAL A 29 5.27 -13.56 1.63
C VAL A 29 4.28 -13.35 0.49
N ASP A 30 3.25 -14.18 0.44
CA ASP A 30 2.20 -14.05 -0.56
C ASP A 30 1.05 -13.26 0.00
N GLY A 31 0.50 -12.38 -0.82
CA GLY A 31 -0.68 -11.62 -0.44
C GLY A 31 -1.22 -10.91 -1.65
N ASP A 32 -2.53 -10.94 -1.80
CA ASP A 32 -3.19 -10.21 -2.88
C ASP A 32 -3.27 -8.74 -2.51
N ILE A 33 -3.12 -7.88 -3.49
CA ILE A 33 -3.19 -6.44 -3.29
C ILE A 33 -4.38 -5.91 -4.04
N GLU A 34 -5.23 -5.20 -3.32
CA GLU A 34 -6.42 -4.59 -3.89
C GLU A 34 -6.34 -3.09 -3.69
N ILE A 35 -6.65 -2.34 -4.73
CA ILE A 35 -6.59 -0.89 -4.67
C ILE A 35 -8.01 -0.36 -4.54
N GLU A 36 -8.26 0.41 -3.47
CA GLU A 36 -9.53 1.08 -3.28
C GLU A 36 -9.31 2.57 -3.30
N GLU A 37 -9.99 3.24 -4.21
CA GLU A 37 -9.83 4.68 -4.34
C GLU A 37 -11.13 5.38 -4.00
N THR A 38 -11.01 6.41 -3.17
CA THR A 38 -12.11 7.32 -2.93
C THR A 38 -11.65 8.71 -3.35
N GLU A 39 -12.54 9.68 -3.24
CA GLU A 39 -12.19 11.04 -3.61
C GLU A 39 -11.08 11.59 -2.75
N SER A 40 -10.96 11.12 -1.52
CA SER A 40 -10.02 11.72 -0.58
C SER A 40 -8.75 10.91 -0.38
N ARG A 41 -8.73 9.62 -0.78
CA ARG A 41 -7.51 8.86 -0.54
C ARG A 41 -7.55 7.53 -1.29
N THR A 42 -6.37 6.91 -1.34
CA THR A 42 -6.17 5.62 -1.94
C THR A 42 -5.77 4.65 -0.84
N THR A 43 -6.44 3.52 -0.76
CA THR A 43 -6.12 2.49 0.22
C THR A 43 -5.68 1.23 -0.51
N LEU A 44 -4.56 0.67 -0.07
CA LEU A 44 -4.10 -0.63 -0.56
C LEU A 44 -4.44 -1.68 0.47
N LYS A 45 -5.24 -2.63 0.07
CA LYS A 45 -5.58 -3.75 0.93
C LYS A 45 -4.68 -4.92 0.57
N VAL A 46 -3.87 -5.34 1.51
CA VAL A 46 -2.91 -6.41 1.32
C VAL A 46 -3.40 -7.62 2.07
N GLY A 47 -3.88 -8.62 1.33
CA GLY A 47 -4.42 -9.82 1.91
C GLY A 47 -5.76 -9.59 2.55
N GLU A 48 -6.33 -10.66 3.09
CA GLU A 48 -7.62 -10.58 3.73
C GLU A 48 -7.48 -10.49 5.23
N SER A 49 -8.53 -10.02 5.87
CA SER A 49 -8.56 -9.89 7.32
C SER A 49 -8.21 -11.23 7.96
N GLY A 50 -7.23 -11.21 8.85
CA GLY A 50 -6.84 -12.42 9.54
C GLY A 50 -5.94 -13.35 8.76
N ASP A 51 -5.39 -12.90 7.63
CA ASP A 51 -4.50 -13.73 6.82
C ASP A 51 -3.25 -14.08 7.62
N ALA A 52 -3.08 -15.37 7.91
CA ALA A 52 -1.98 -15.81 8.76
C ALA A 52 -0.61 -15.59 8.12
N SER A 53 -0.55 -15.66 6.78
CA SER A 53 0.73 -15.49 6.11
C SER A 53 1.24 -14.05 6.21
N LEU A 54 0.35 -13.11 6.54
CA LEU A 54 0.71 -11.71 6.67
C LEU A 54 0.74 -11.25 8.11
N ALA A 55 0.66 -12.17 9.05
CA ALA A 55 0.55 -11.80 10.47
C ALA A 55 1.72 -10.94 10.93
N ALA A 56 2.93 -11.27 10.48
CA ALA A 56 4.10 -10.52 10.90
C ALA A 56 4.09 -9.10 10.36
N LEU A 57 3.47 -8.90 9.21
CA LEU A 57 3.43 -7.58 8.57
C LEU A 57 2.24 -6.74 9.00
N SER A 58 1.32 -7.31 9.77
CA SER A 58 0.10 -6.60 10.14
C SER A 58 0.22 -5.89 11.49
N ALA A 59 1.34 -6.01 12.18
CA ALA A 59 1.55 -5.30 13.43
C ALA A 59 1.52 -3.79 13.17
N PRO A 60 0.90 -3.01 14.07
CA PRO A 60 0.72 -1.59 13.80
C PRO A 60 2.00 -0.84 13.45
N GLU A 61 3.07 -1.11 14.17
CA GLU A 61 4.31 -0.40 13.88
C GLU A 61 4.92 -0.82 12.55
N VAL A 62 4.72 -2.07 12.16
CA VAL A 62 5.21 -2.54 10.87
C VAL A 62 4.38 -1.92 9.75
N VAL A 63 3.07 -1.89 9.91
CA VAL A 63 2.20 -1.28 8.92
C VAL A 63 2.54 0.19 8.74
N SER A 64 2.79 0.89 9.84
CA SER A 64 3.13 2.30 9.78
C SER A 64 4.43 2.50 9.01
N ALA A 65 5.42 1.67 9.27
CA ALA A 65 6.70 1.78 8.57
C ALA A 65 6.54 1.48 7.08
N LEU A 66 5.79 0.45 6.76
CA LEU A 66 5.56 0.10 5.36
C LEU A 66 4.81 1.21 4.65
N GLN A 67 3.85 1.81 5.33
CA GLN A 67 3.09 2.90 4.74
C GLN A 67 3.99 4.09 4.45
N ASP A 68 4.85 4.43 5.39
CA ASP A 68 5.78 5.54 5.18
C ASP A 68 6.71 5.27 4.00
N LEU A 69 7.24 4.06 3.91
CA LEU A 69 8.11 3.71 2.80
C LEU A 69 7.35 3.74 1.48
N THR A 70 6.13 3.25 1.48
CA THR A 70 5.33 3.25 0.27
C THR A 70 5.05 4.68 -0.20
N ARG A 71 4.74 5.56 0.75
CA ARG A 71 4.51 6.96 0.41
C ARG A 71 5.76 7.61 -0.16
N LEU A 72 6.92 7.29 0.41
CA LEU A 72 8.17 7.81 -0.13
C LEU A 72 8.43 7.30 -1.54
N ALA A 73 8.13 6.04 -1.80
CA ALA A 73 8.33 5.49 -3.13
C ALA A 73 7.44 6.19 -4.15
N VAL A 74 6.19 6.44 -3.77
CA VAL A 74 5.27 7.15 -4.67
C VAL A 74 5.77 8.56 -4.89
N GLN A 75 6.16 9.25 -3.82
CA GLN A 75 6.65 10.61 -3.94
C GLN A 75 7.88 10.69 -4.83
N SER A 76 8.74 9.70 -4.73
CA SER A 76 9.95 9.67 -5.54
C SER A 76 9.61 9.59 -7.03
N GLN A 77 8.53 8.93 -7.38
CA GLN A 77 8.17 8.77 -8.78
C GLN A 77 7.27 9.87 -9.30
N THR A 78 6.40 10.40 -8.45
CA THR A 78 5.43 11.41 -8.89
C THR A 78 5.87 12.83 -8.60
N GLY A 79 6.78 13.01 -7.64
CA GLY A 79 7.17 14.34 -7.20
C GLY A 79 6.18 14.98 -6.26
N GLU A 80 5.16 14.27 -5.82
CA GLU A 80 4.14 14.82 -4.95
C GLU A 80 3.95 13.92 -3.74
N PHE A 81 3.51 14.52 -2.64
CA PHE A 81 3.23 13.75 -1.44
C PHE A 81 2.12 12.74 -1.71
N SER A 82 2.28 11.57 -1.13
CA SER A 82 1.30 10.51 -1.26
C SER A 82 0.49 10.41 0.02
N ARG A 83 -0.80 10.12 -0.13
CA ARG A 83 -1.69 9.89 1.00
C ARG A 83 -2.18 8.46 1.03
N VAL A 84 -1.45 7.58 0.39
CA VAL A 84 -1.86 6.19 0.35
C VAL A 84 -1.86 5.60 1.76
N VAL A 85 -2.84 4.73 2.01
CA VAL A 85 -3.00 4.05 3.28
C VAL A 85 -2.86 2.56 3.04
N LEU A 86 -2.15 1.88 3.90
CA LEU A 86 -2.01 0.43 3.81
C LEU A 86 -2.91 -0.24 4.83
N ASP A 87 -3.63 -1.26 4.37
CA ASP A 87 -4.46 -2.09 5.22
C ASP A 87 -3.96 -3.51 5.04
N VAL A 88 -3.09 -3.96 5.95
CA VAL A 88 -2.47 -5.26 5.84
C VAL A 88 -3.25 -6.25 6.69
N ALA A 89 -3.85 -7.23 6.03
CA ALA A 89 -4.61 -8.31 6.69
C ALA A 89 -5.65 -7.75 7.66
N GLY A 90 -6.32 -6.68 7.25
CA GLY A 90 -7.36 -6.08 8.08
C GLY A 90 -6.85 -5.19 9.18
N SER A 91 -5.59 -4.74 9.12
CA SER A 91 -5.00 -3.98 10.20
C SER A 91 -5.76 -2.69 10.52
N GLN A 92 -6.30 -2.04 9.49
CA GLN A 92 -7.05 -0.80 9.74
C GLN A 92 -8.36 -1.06 10.45
N ASP A 93 -9.01 -2.15 10.09
CA ASP A 93 -10.25 -2.51 10.77
C ASP A 93 -10.00 -2.85 12.23
N ALA A 94 -8.91 -3.56 12.49
CA ALA A 94 -8.58 -3.91 13.88
C ALA A 94 -8.34 -2.67 14.71
N ARG A 95 -7.65 -1.67 14.12
CA ARG A 95 -7.39 -0.43 14.86
C ARG A 95 -8.68 0.33 15.13
N THR A 96 -9.57 0.32 14.16
CA THR A 96 -10.85 0.98 14.35
C THR A 96 -11.64 0.32 15.46
N ASN A 97 -11.60 -0.99 15.51
CA ASN A 97 -12.35 -1.72 16.54
C ASN A 97 -11.83 -1.46 17.93
N GLU A 98 -10.57 -1.14 18.06
CA GLU A 98 -10.01 -0.85 19.37
C GLU A 98 -10.48 0.47 19.93
N LEU A 99 -10.92 1.34 19.08
CA LEU A 99 -11.38 2.64 19.51
C LEU A 99 -12.82 2.57 20.03
#